data_e7732d3f52d8ab9fe9ba00e2bf3b0316
#
_entry.id   e7732d3f52d8ab9fe9ba00e2bf3b0316
#
_cell.length_a   1.000
_cell.length_b   1.000
_cell.length_c   1.000
_cell.angle_alpha   90.00
_cell.angle_beta   90.00
_cell.angle_gamma   90.00
#
_symmetry.space_group_name_H-M   'P 1'
#
loop_
_entity.id
_entity.type
_entity.pdbx_description
1 polymer ?
#
loop_
_entity_poly.entity_id
_entity_poly.type
_entity_poly.pdbx_seq_one_letter_code
_entity_poly.pdbx_strand_id
1 'polypeptide(L)'
;MRFILLIILLFFNLISYSQSLSESDIKILAQRINKELQGMDFGNGIAVKGCYAIGRTLVYQYLVSEDWVAPENIKTDLIENLNKSGYAETYFNNDISVEYQYFFENRLREKISIKSYELTNLNFNLGEYISIVGHPKAKGVNLKLKPPMGWQIEEGDRPNIVQKFLFKNNNYMIIVKDNVMFFSRNEIRELLSDEEYVNQFLSDASSFLSNPQILNHRIVSVDKYPSLEFTLKGEMERVGIKMTIKQKCWMIFFEDKIIYLQCGGLDNNEFTALEKLYDLITNSVIFPEQYDY
;
A
#
# COMPACT_ATOMS: atom_id res chain seq x y z
N MET A 1 -16.92 -18.51 -22.91
CA MET A 1 -15.80 -19.41 -23.23
C MET A 1 -14.92 -19.45 -21.99
N ARG A 2 -14.94 -20.55 -21.21
CA ARG A 2 -14.20 -20.64 -19.95
C ARG A 2 -12.73 -20.93 -20.27
N PHE A 3 -11.86 -19.93 -20.04
CA PHE A 3 -10.40 -20.13 -20.04
C PHE A 3 -10.07 -21.00 -18.80
N ILE A 4 -9.86 -22.28 -19.00
CA ILE A 4 -9.29 -23.16 -17.99
C ILE A 4 -7.77 -22.96 -18.10
N LEU A 5 -7.23 -21.97 -17.37
CA LEU A 5 -5.81 -21.94 -17.10
C LEU A 5 -5.55 -22.99 -16.02
N LEU A 6 -5.19 -24.20 -16.46
CA LEU A 6 -4.86 -25.30 -15.56
C LEU A 6 -3.49 -24.99 -14.91
N ILE A 7 -3.53 -24.31 -13.76
CA ILE A 7 -2.34 -24.20 -12.92
C ILE A 7 -2.21 -25.56 -12.20
N ILE A 8 -1.19 -26.31 -12.59
CA ILE A 8 -0.86 -27.60 -11.97
C ILE A 8 -0.51 -27.32 -10.51
N LEU A 9 -1.32 -27.92 -9.62
CA LEU A 9 -1.08 -27.95 -8.18
C LEU A 9 0.20 -28.73 -7.89
N LEU A 10 1.32 -28.03 -7.79
CA LEU A 10 2.52 -28.58 -7.21
C LEU A 10 2.41 -28.51 -5.70
N PHE A 11 2.27 -29.67 -5.08
CA PHE A 11 2.36 -29.83 -3.63
C PHE A 11 3.74 -29.40 -3.15
N PHE A 12 3.90 -28.15 -2.81
CA PHE A 12 5.00 -27.70 -2.00
C PHE A 12 4.67 -27.91 -0.54
N ASN A 13 5.36 -28.83 0.10
CA ASN A 13 5.58 -28.72 1.54
C ASN A 13 6.42 -27.47 1.78
N LEU A 14 5.75 -26.32 1.86
CA LEU A 14 6.37 -25.09 2.34
C LEU A 14 6.64 -25.28 3.82
N ILE A 15 7.85 -25.66 4.12
CA ILE A 15 8.43 -25.54 5.46
C ILE A 15 8.19 -24.07 5.86
N SER A 16 7.59 -23.86 7.02
CA SER A 16 7.39 -22.54 7.62
C SER A 16 8.75 -21.89 7.86
N TYR A 17 9.28 -21.20 6.87
CA TYR A 17 10.45 -20.35 7.05
C TYR A 17 9.97 -19.01 7.61
N SER A 18 10.44 -18.68 8.79
CA SER A 18 10.30 -17.35 9.39
C SER A 18 11.16 -16.29 8.68
N GLN A 19 11.94 -16.68 7.68
CA GLN A 19 12.77 -15.78 6.87
C GLN A 19 12.20 -15.66 5.46
N SER A 20 12.17 -14.46 4.92
CA SER A 20 11.79 -14.22 3.52
C SER A 20 12.78 -14.91 2.58
N LEU A 21 12.26 -15.47 1.46
CA LEU A 21 13.09 -16.09 0.43
C LEU A 21 14.13 -15.12 -0.10
N SER A 22 15.38 -15.56 -0.21
CA SER A 22 16.44 -14.79 -0.85
C SER A 22 16.26 -14.76 -2.39
N GLU A 23 16.94 -13.87 -3.09
CA GLU A 23 16.95 -13.88 -4.56
C GLU A 23 17.50 -15.19 -5.14
N SER A 24 18.42 -15.84 -4.43
CA SER A 24 18.93 -17.16 -4.80
C SER A 24 17.83 -18.22 -4.74
N ASP A 25 17.00 -18.19 -3.70
CA ASP A 25 15.88 -19.12 -3.54
C ASP A 25 14.83 -18.91 -4.64
N ILE A 26 14.59 -17.64 -5.00
CA ILE A 26 13.66 -17.29 -6.09
C ILE A 26 14.20 -17.80 -7.44
N LYS A 27 15.51 -17.74 -7.69
CA LYS A 27 16.13 -18.32 -8.89
C LYS A 27 15.94 -19.83 -8.94
N ILE A 28 16.16 -20.52 -7.81
CA ILE A 28 15.95 -21.97 -7.69
C ILE A 28 14.47 -22.31 -7.94
N LEU A 29 13.55 -21.52 -7.37
CA LEU A 29 12.12 -21.67 -7.61
C LEU A 29 11.79 -21.54 -9.12
N ALA A 30 12.30 -20.50 -9.78
CA ALA A 30 12.09 -20.28 -11.20
C ALA A 30 12.62 -21.44 -12.06
N GLN A 31 13.82 -21.97 -11.75
CA GLN A 31 14.39 -23.12 -12.44
C GLN A 31 13.53 -24.37 -12.30
N ARG A 32 12.96 -24.60 -11.11
CA ARG A 32 12.04 -25.72 -10.87
C ARG A 32 10.76 -25.58 -11.66
N ILE A 33 10.14 -24.39 -11.61
CA ILE A 33 8.95 -24.06 -12.41
C ILE A 33 9.24 -24.25 -13.90
N ASN A 34 10.40 -23.78 -14.37
CA ASN A 34 10.78 -23.91 -15.78
C ASN A 34 10.90 -25.38 -16.19
N LYS A 35 11.56 -26.22 -15.37
CA LYS A 35 11.70 -27.64 -15.64
C LYS A 35 10.36 -28.39 -15.77
N GLU A 36 9.36 -27.95 -15.02
CA GLU A 36 8.07 -28.61 -14.97
C GLU A 36 7.11 -28.11 -16.06
N LEU A 37 7.19 -26.83 -16.40
CA LEU A 37 6.23 -26.19 -17.30
C LEU A 37 6.74 -25.98 -18.74
N GLN A 38 8.04 -25.93 -18.97
CA GLN A 38 8.61 -25.63 -20.30
C GLN A 38 8.11 -26.60 -21.37
N GLY A 39 7.58 -26.03 -22.46
CA GLY A 39 7.04 -26.81 -23.58
C GLY A 39 5.60 -27.31 -23.36
N MET A 40 4.98 -27.02 -22.22
CA MET A 40 3.60 -27.38 -21.95
C MET A 40 2.66 -26.54 -22.82
N ASP A 41 1.77 -27.20 -23.56
CA ASP A 41 0.73 -26.55 -24.37
C ASP A 41 -0.58 -26.54 -23.57
N PHE A 42 -1.13 -25.35 -23.38
CA PHE A 42 -2.43 -25.14 -22.71
C PHE A 42 -3.62 -25.23 -23.65
N GLY A 43 -3.40 -25.46 -24.92
CA GLY A 43 -4.40 -25.34 -25.96
C GLY A 43 -4.69 -23.87 -26.34
N ASN A 44 -5.60 -23.66 -27.29
CA ASN A 44 -5.96 -22.32 -27.76
C ASN A 44 -4.76 -21.45 -28.23
N GLY A 45 -3.71 -22.09 -28.72
CA GLY A 45 -2.54 -21.39 -29.26
C GLY A 45 -1.63 -20.75 -28.21
N ILE A 46 -1.66 -21.24 -26.95
CA ILE A 46 -0.79 -20.76 -25.86
C ILE A 46 0.05 -21.92 -25.36
N ALA A 47 1.39 -21.77 -25.43
CA ALA A 47 2.33 -22.75 -24.88
C ALA A 47 3.37 -22.05 -23.98
N VAL A 48 3.91 -22.76 -22.98
CA VAL A 48 4.96 -22.23 -22.11
C VAL A 48 6.31 -22.26 -22.82
N LYS A 49 6.90 -21.07 -23.01
CA LYS A 49 8.27 -20.91 -23.53
C LYS A 49 9.29 -21.16 -22.42
N GLY A 50 9.02 -20.66 -21.22
CA GLY A 50 9.90 -20.84 -20.05
C GLY A 50 9.56 -19.97 -18.86
N CYS A 51 10.33 -20.18 -17.77
CA CYS A 51 10.26 -19.37 -16.57
C CYS A 51 11.67 -19.10 -16.05
N TYR A 52 11.93 -17.86 -15.62
CA TYR A 52 13.19 -17.46 -15.00
C TYR A 52 12.95 -16.35 -13.97
N ALA A 53 13.98 -15.99 -13.19
CA ALA A 53 13.89 -14.91 -12.21
C ALA A 53 14.89 -13.79 -12.51
N ILE A 54 14.44 -12.54 -12.31
CA ILE A 54 15.27 -11.33 -12.31
C ILE A 54 15.07 -10.63 -10.97
N GLY A 55 16.11 -10.65 -10.11
CA GLY A 55 15.97 -10.18 -8.73
C GLY A 55 14.81 -10.90 -8.04
N ARG A 56 13.85 -10.13 -7.55
CA ARG A 56 12.64 -10.66 -6.89
C ARG A 56 11.42 -10.78 -7.83
N THR A 57 11.65 -10.88 -9.14
CA THR A 57 10.57 -11.03 -10.12
C THR A 57 10.66 -12.38 -10.81
N LEU A 58 9.58 -13.17 -10.75
CA LEU A 58 9.38 -14.36 -11.58
C LEU A 58 8.84 -13.94 -12.94
N VAL A 59 9.52 -14.33 -14.01
CA VAL A 59 9.14 -14.03 -15.39
C VAL A 59 8.69 -15.29 -16.08
N TYR A 60 7.40 -15.35 -16.43
CA TYR A 60 6.81 -16.43 -17.23
C TYR A 60 6.74 -16.01 -18.70
N GLN A 61 7.25 -16.83 -19.57
CA GLN A 61 7.21 -16.60 -21.01
C GLN A 61 6.29 -17.60 -21.70
N TYR A 62 5.42 -17.07 -22.55
CA TYR A 62 4.48 -17.85 -23.35
C TYR A 62 4.69 -17.61 -24.83
N LEU A 63 4.50 -18.66 -25.62
CA LEU A 63 4.31 -18.56 -27.05
C LEU A 63 2.81 -18.46 -27.32
N VAL A 64 2.42 -17.58 -28.22
CA VAL A 64 1.02 -17.39 -28.62
C VAL A 64 0.88 -17.52 -30.14
N SER A 65 -0.32 -17.86 -30.60
CA SER A 65 -0.61 -17.87 -32.05
C SER A 65 -0.66 -16.45 -32.64
N GLU A 66 -0.60 -16.35 -33.95
CA GLU A 66 -0.60 -15.05 -34.67
C GLU A 66 -1.86 -14.24 -34.42
N ASP A 67 -3.00 -14.89 -34.32
CA ASP A 67 -4.33 -14.34 -34.07
C ASP A 67 -4.64 -14.09 -32.58
N TRP A 68 -3.70 -14.43 -31.68
CA TRP A 68 -3.91 -14.22 -30.25
C TRP A 68 -3.98 -12.73 -29.90
N VAL A 69 -5.00 -12.37 -29.15
CA VAL A 69 -5.21 -11.03 -28.59
C VAL A 69 -5.33 -11.14 -27.07
N ALA A 70 -4.61 -10.29 -26.35
CA ALA A 70 -4.71 -10.25 -24.90
C ALA A 70 -6.15 -9.87 -24.49
N PRO A 71 -6.82 -10.66 -23.62
CA PRO A 71 -8.10 -10.27 -23.05
C PRO A 71 -8.03 -8.95 -22.29
N GLU A 72 -9.06 -8.14 -22.35
CA GLU A 72 -9.10 -6.83 -21.70
C GLU A 72 -8.84 -6.93 -20.17
N ASN A 73 -9.32 -7.99 -19.54
CA ASN A 73 -9.17 -8.21 -18.10
C ASN A 73 -8.05 -9.18 -17.72
N ILE A 74 -7.11 -9.46 -18.63
CA ILE A 74 -6.08 -10.50 -18.45
C ILE A 74 -5.31 -10.35 -17.11
N LYS A 75 -4.98 -9.13 -16.68
CA LYS A 75 -4.28 -8.90 -15.43
C LYS A 75 -5.11 -9.32 -14.22
N THR A 76 -6.39 -8.99 -14.21
CA THR A 76 -7.33 -9.38 -13.14
C THR A 76 -7.47 -10.89 -13.09
N ASP A 77 -7.64 -11.56 -14.24
CA ASP A 77 -7.77 -13.01 -14.32
C ASP A 77 -6.50 -13.73 -13.84
N LEU A 78 -5.31 -13.19 -14.14
CA LEU A 78 -4.03 -13.71 -13.65
C LEU A 78 -3.90 -13.59 -12.13
N ILE A 79 -4.29 -12.45 -11.54
CA ILE A 79 -4.30 -12.25 -10.08
C ILE A 79 -5.29 -13.23 -9.42
N GLU A 80 -6.49 -13.39 -9.97
CA GLU A 80 -7.46 -14.36 -9.45
C GLU A 80 -6.94 -15.81 -9.50
N ASN A 81 -6.25 -16.18 -10.58
CA ASN A 81 -5.67 -17.51 -10.71
C ASN A 81 -4.55 -17.75 -9.69
N LEU A 82 -3.68 -16.76 -9.46
CA LEU A 82 -2.67 -16.82 -8.42
C LEU A 82 -3.29 -16.96 -7.01
N ASN A 83 -4.40 -16.24 -6.74
CA ASN A 83 -5.14 -16.38 -5.49
C ASN A 83 -5.75 -17.78 -5.34
N LYS A 84 -6.43 -18.29 -6.37
CA LYS A 84 -7.06 -19.62 -6.37
C LYS A 84 -6.06 -20.75 -6.20
N SER A 85 -4.84 -20.57 -6.69
CA SER A 85 -3.75 -21.55 -6.57
C SER A 85 -2.99 -21.49 -5.24
N GLY A 86 -3.23 -20.46 -4.40
CA GLY A 86 -2.51 -20.22 -3.15
C GLY A 86 -1.12 -19.58 -3.31
N TYR A 87 -0.67 -19.34 -4.54
CA TYR A 87 0.64 -18.72 -4.76
C TYR A 87 0.68 -17.23 -4.43
N ALA A 88 -0.45 -16.54 -4.57
CA ALA A 88 -0.53 -15.11 -4.30
C ALA A 88 -0.04 -14.76 -2.89
N GLU A 89 -0.47 -15.50 -1.86
CA GLU A 89 -0.04 -15.29 -0.48
C GLU A 89 1.47 -15.52 -0.32
N THR A 90 2.00 -16.59 -0.92
CA THR A 90 3.44 -16.87 -0.89
C THR A 90 4.24 -15.76 -1.55
N TYR A 91 3.80 -15.28 -2.71
CA TYR A 91 4.50 -14.22 -3.44
C TYR A 91 4.40 -12.88 -2.70
N PHE A 92 3.23 -12.56 -2.14
CA PHE A 92 3.05 -11.37 -1.31
C PHE A 92 3.98 -11.39 -0.08
N ASN A 93 3.96 -12.47 0.69
CA ASN A 93 4.74 -12.58 1.93
C ASN A 93 6.25 -12.58 1.70
N ASN A 94 6.71 -12.96 0.49
CA ASN A 94 8.12 -13.01 0.13
C ASN A 94 8.53 -11.87 -0.82
N ASP A 95 7.72 -10.85 -1.01
CA ASP A 95 7.97 -9.74 -1.94
C ASP A 95 8.37 -10.21 -3.35
N ILE A 96 7.64 -11.16 -3.89
CA ILE A 96 7.88 -11.70 -5.24
C ILE A 96 6.85 -11.09 -6.20
N SER A 97 7.34 -10.28 -7.14
CA SER A 97 6.54 -9.80 -8.27
C SER A 97 6.49 -10.86 -9.38
N VAL A 98 5.48 -10.78 -10.22
CA VAL A 98 5.31 -11.70 -11.35
C VAL A 98 5.18 -10.91 -12.64
N GLU A 99 5.87 -11.34 -13.68
CA GLU A 99 5.77 -10.79 -15.01
C GLU A 99 5.40 -11.88 -16.00
N TYR A 100 4.37 -11.64 -16.81
CA TYR A 100 3.94 -12.51 -17.89
C TYR A 100 4.28 -11.87 -19.22
N GLN A 101 5.04 -12.59 -20.06
CA GLN A 101 5.47 -12.14 -21.36
C GLN A 101 4.91 -13.08 -22.44
N TYR A 102 4.17 -12.54 -23.39
CA TYR A 102 3.56 -13.29 -24.48
C TYR A 102 4.28 -12.99 -25.81
N PHE A 103 4.79 -14.01 -26.45
CA PHE A 103 5.54 -13.91 -27.68
C PHE A 103 4.83 -14.61 -28.83
N PHE A 104 4.75 -13.96 -29.99
CA PHE A 104 4.53 -14.62 -31.26
C PHE A 104 5.87 -14.73 -31.97
N GLU A 105 6.30 -15.93 -32.29
CA GLU A 105 7.67 -16.25 -32.75
C GLU A 105 8.68 -15.71 -31.66
N ASN A 106 9.49 -14.71 -32.06
CA ASN A 106 10.44 -14.05 -31.13
C ASN A 106 10.06 -12.59 -30.83
N ARG A 107 8.86 -12.14 -31.22
CA ARG A 107 8.38 -10.77 -30.97
C ARG A 107 7.49 -10.72 -29.76
N LEU A 108 7.82 -9.86 -28.80
CA LEU A 108 6.96 -9.58 -27.65
C LEU A 108 5.67 -8.93 -28.12
N ARG A 109 4.53 -9.56 -27.85
CA ARG A 109 3.18 -9.06 -28.16
C ARG A 109 2.58 -8.31 -26.99
N GLU A 110 2.73 -8.87 -25.79
CA GLU A 110 2.13 -8.33 -24.59
C GLU A 110 3.02 -8.61 -23.38
N LYS A 111 3.01 -7.69 -22.41
CA LYS A 111 3.73 -7.80 -21.14
C LYS A 111 2.86 -7.31 -19.99
N ILE A 112 2.61 -8.19 -19.04
CA ILE A 112 1.78 -7.91 -17.86
C ILE A 112 2.62 -8.09 -16.63
N SER A 113 2.74 -7.01 -15.85
CA SER A 113 3.46 -7.02 -14.58
C SER A 113 2.47 -6.94 -13.43
N ILE A 114 2.62 -7.83 -12.47
CA ILE A 114 1.88 -7.88 -11.22
C ILE A 114 2.88 -7.70 -10.08
N LYS A 115 2.76 -6.60 -9.36
CA LYS A 115 3.63 -6.35 -8.21
C LYS A 115 3.20 -7.20 -7.03
N SER A 116 4.15 -7.57 -6.16
CA SER A 116 3.86 -8.39 -4.99
C SER A 116 2.73 -7.85 -4.12
N TYR A 117 2.67 -6.53 -3.91
CA TYR A 117 1.62 -5.89 -3.12
C TYR A 117 0.23 -5.92 -3.78
N GLU A 118 0.13 -6.22 -5.08
CA GLU A 118 -1.16 -6.42 -5.78
C GLU A 118 -1.74 -7.83 -5.52
N LEU A 119 -0.93 -8.75 -4.98
CA LEU A 119 -1.29 -10.13 -4.68
C LEU A 119 -1.82 -10.28 -3.23
N THR A 120 -2.64 -9.35 -2.80
CA THR A 120 -3.18 -9.34 -1.44
C THR A 120 -4.69 -9.49 -1.42
N ASN A 121 -5.19 -10.17 -0.38
CA ASN A 121 -6.63 -10.27 -0.08
C ASN A 121 -7.08 -9.19 0.93
N LEU A 122 -6.34 -8.08 1.05
CA LEU A 122 -6.72 -7.00 1.94
C LEU A 122 -8.08 -6.42 1.56
N ASN A 123 -8.91 -6.21 2.57
CA ASN A 123 -10.21 -5.58 2.39
C ASN A 123 -10.03 -4.06 2.33
N PHE A 124 -10.39 -3.44 1.21
CA PHE A 124 -10.34 -1.99 1.00
C PHE A 124 -11.70 -1.30 1.24
N ASN A 125 -12.68 -2.02 1.79
CA ASN A 125 -13.98 -1.43 2.09
C ASN A 125 -13.90 -0.53 3.32
N LEU A 126 -14.64 0.57 3.25
CA LEU A 126 -14.83 1.48 4.37
C LEU A 126 -16.14 1.18 5.08
N GLY A 127 -16.16 1.38 6.40
CA GLY A 127 -17.36 1.31 7.23
C GLY A 127 -18.23 2.57 7.14
N GLU A 128 -19.18 2.66 8.07
CA GLU A 128 -20.00 3.86 8.23
C GLU A 128 -19.20 5.03 8.81
N TYR A 129 -19.67 6.25 8.61
CA TYR A 129 -19.03 7.43 9.18
C TYR A 129 -19.01 7.38 10.70
N ILE A 130 -17.82 7.61 11.26
CA ILE A 130 -17.65 7.93 12.68
C ILE A 130 -17.34 9.40 12.85
N SER A 131 -17.63 9.96 14.02
CA SER A 131 -17.37 11.36 14.37
C SER A 131 -16.49 11.45 15.60
N ILE A 132 -15.56 12.40 15.62
CA ILE A 132 -14.76 12.72 16.80
C ILE A 132 -15.34 13.90 17.61
N VAL A 133 -16.49 14.44 17.18
CA VAL A 133 -17.12 15.58 17.84
C VAL A 133 -17.40 15.26 19.32
N GLY A 134 -17.11 16.22 20.20
CA GLY A 134 -17.28 16.05 21.65
C GLY A 134 -16.21 15.19 22.34
N HIS A 135 -15.30 14.57 21.63
CA HIS A 135 -14.19 13.84 22.22
C HIS A 135 -13.21 14.84 22.88
N PRO A 136 -12.81 14.65 24.17
CA PRO A 136 -11.97 15.63 24.87
C PRO A 136 -10.64 15.93 24.14
N LYS A 137 -10.03 14.93 23.53
CA LYS A 137 -8.76 15.07 22.78
C LYS A 137 -8.94 15.68 21.40
N ALA A 138 -10.17 15.80 20.91
CA ALA A 138 -10.45 16.47 19.63
C ALA A 138 -10.39 18.00 19.74
N LYS A 139 -10.38 18.56 20.96
CA LYS A 139 -10.16 19.99 21.23
C LYS A 139 -11.10 20.91 20.45
N GLY A 140 -12.35 20.48 20.31
CA GLY A 140 -13.37 21.22 19.56
C GLY A 140 -13.43 20.95 18.05
N VAL A 141 -12.50 20.19 17.51
CA VAL A 141 -12.54 19.79 16.08
C VAL A 141 -13.74 18.88 15.82
N ASN A 142 -14.54 19.24 14.83
CA ASN A 142 -15.62 18.43 14.30
C ASN A 142 -15.18 17.77 12.98
N LEU A 143 -14.74 16.52 13.07
CA LEU A 143 -14.30 15.73 11.93
C LEU A 143 -15.05 14.41 11.88
N LYS A 144 -15.46 14.02 10.68
CA LYS A 144 -16.03 12.70 10.39
C LYS A 144 -15.16 12.00 9.34
N LEU A 145 -15.03 10.69 9.45
CA LEU A 145 -14.41 9.86 8.42
C LEU A 145 -15.00 8.45 8.45
N LYS A 146 -14.75 7.69 7.39
CA LYS A 146 -15.12 6.27 7.30
C LYS A 146 -13.93 5.41 7.70
N PRO A 147 -14.02 4.65 8.80
CA PRO A 147 -12.95 3.73 9.20
C PRO A 147 -12.84 2.56 8.23
N PRO A 148 -11.67 1.89 8.15
CA PRO A 148 -11.53 0.67 7.37
C PRO A 148 -12.31 -0.47 8.02
N MET A 149 -13.04 -1.25 7.21
CA MET A 149 -13.80 -2.41 7.71
C MET A 149 -12.87 -3.49 8.25
N GLY A 150 -13.23 -4.04 9.43
CA GLY A 150 -12.50 -5.16 10.04
C GLY A 150 -11.24 -4.74 10.81
N TRP A 151 -10.94 -3.45 10.89
CA TRP A 151 -9.88 -2.96 11.76
C TRP A 151 -10.37 -2.76 13.19
N GLN A 152 -9.49 -3.00 14.16
CA GLN A 152 -9.78 -2.72 15.56
C GLN A 152 -9.77 -1.21 15.77
N ILE A 153 -10.82 -0.71 16.46
CA ILE A 153 -10.97 0.72 16.76
C ILE A 153 -10.69 0.93 18.24
N GLU A 154 -9.73 1.81 18.55
CA GLU A 154 -9.34 2.12 19.93
C GLU A 154 -9.24 3.63 20.15
N GLU A 155 -9.51 4.06 21.35
CA GLU A 155 -9.14 5.41 21.79
C GLU A 155 -7.63 5.56 21.84
N GLY A 156 -7.12 6.75 21.54
CA GLY A 156 -5.68 7.02 21.61
C GLY A 156 -5.16 6.97 23.07
N ASP A 157 -3.96 6.44 23.21
CA ASP A 157 -3.25 6.29 24.50
C ASP A 157 -2.45 7.54 24.92
N ARG A 158 -2.35 8.56 24.05
CA ARG A 158 -1.66 9.81 24.31
C ARG A 158 -2.61 11.00 24.29
N PRO A 159 -2.25 12.14 24.91
CA PRO A 159 -3.14 13.31 25.05
C PRO A 159 -3.67 13.88 23.74
N ASN A 160 -2.92 13.75 22.66
CA ASN A 160 -3.27 14.31 21.35
C ASN A 160 -3.82 13.28 20.36
N ILE A 161 -3.78 11.97 20.67
CA ILE A 161 -4.32 10.93 19.81
C ILE A 161 -5.78 10.74 20.17
N VAL A 162 -6.67 11.10 19.25
CA VAL A 162 -8.12 10.99 19.45
C VAL A 162 -8.58 9.57 19.22
N GLN A 163 -8.18 8.99 18.08
CA GLN A 163 -8.66 7.69 17.64
C GLN A 163 -7.53 6.92 16.94
N LYS A 164 -7.51 5.59 17.13
CA LYS A 164 -6.64 4.67 16.41
C LYS A 164 -7.47 3.59 15.73
N PHE A 165 -7.06 3.21 14.53
CA PHE A 165 -7.51 2.03 13.80
C PHE A 165 -6.31 1.13 13.62
N LEU A 166 -6.41 -0.14 14.04
CA LEU A 166 -5.29 -1.07 14.12
C LEU A 166 -5.56 -2.30 13.26
N PHE A 167 -4.56 -2.71 12.50
CA PHE A 167 -4.57 -3.93 11.71
C PHE A 167 -3.17 -4.55 11.70
N LYS A 168 -3.00 -5.66 12.39
CA LYS A 168 -1.68 -6.31 12.57
C LYS A 168 -0.63 -5.32 13.11
N ASN A 169 0.42 -5.04 12.32
CA ASN A 169 1.47 -4.08 12.65
C ASN A 169 1.25 -2.69 12.04
N ASN A 170 0.08 -2.45 11.44
CA ASN A 170 -0.27 -1.20 10.79
C ASN A 170 -1.32 -0.44 11.61
N ASN A 171 -1.27 0.87 11.52
CA ASN A 171 -2.24 1.74 12.17
C ASN A 171 -2.61 2.92 11.28
N TYR A 172 -3.78 3.49 11.57
CA TYR A 172 -4.21 4.81 11.11
C TYR A 172 -4.68 5.58 12.34
N MET A 173 -4.20 6.80 12.54
CA MET A 173 -4.46 7.59 13.73
C MET A 173 -4.98 8.98 13.37
N ILE A 174 -5.91 9.49 14.19
CA ILE A 174 -6.35 10.88 14.20
C ILE A 174 -5.66 11.57 15.38
N ILE A 175 -4.82 12.56 15.10
CA ILE A 175 -4.06 13.29 16.10
C ILE A 175 -4.40 14.77 15.98
N VAL A 176 -4.79 15.40 17.09
CA VAL A 176 -5.11 16.83 17.12
C VAL A 176 -4.17 17.55 18.07
N LYS A 177 -3.41 18.51 17.56
CA LYS A 177 -2.50 19.35 18.34
C LYS A 177 -2.99 20.80 18.28
N ASP A 178 -2.81 21.53 19.40
CA ASP A 178 -2.97 22.99 19.39
C ASP A 178 -1.84 23.61 18.59
N ASN A 179 -2.16 24.64 17.83
CA ASN A 179 -1.20 25.49 17.17
C ASN A 179 -1.16 26.85 17.92
N VAL A 180 0.01 27.44 17.99
CA VAL A 180 0.20 28.73 18.69
C VAL A 180 -0.36 29.89 17.88
N MET A 181 -0.50 29.72 16.56
CA MET A 181 -0.96 30.74 15.63
C MET A 181 -2.21 30.28 14.91
N PHE A 182 -3.17 31.18 14.77
CA PHE A 182 -4.31 31.03 13.91
C PHE A 182 -3.95 31.48 12.49
N PHE A 183 -4.19 30.64 11.50
CA PHE A 183 -3.97 30.95 10.12
C PHE A 183 -5.27 30.83 9.32
N SER A 184 -5.54 31.82 8.48
CA SER A 184 -6.54 31.66 7.43
C SER A 184 -6.07 30.65 6.37
N ARG A 185 -7.00 30.11 5.59
CA ARG A 185 -6.65 29.16 4.51
C ARG A 185 -5.71 29.73 3.46
N ASN A 186 -5.77 31.05 3.22
CA ASN A 186 -4.89 31.70 2.25
C ASN A 186 -3.46 31.81 2.80
N GLU A 187 -3.31 32.23 4.07
CA GLU A 187 -2.01 32.26 4.73
C GLU A 187 -1.37 30.87 4.76
N ILE A 188 -2.14 29.80 5.01
CA ILE A 188 -1.63 28.44 4.95
C ILE A 188 -1.19 28.06 3.53
N ARG A 189 -1.92 28.45 2.49
CA ARG A 189 -1.48 28.19 1.10
C ARG A 189 -0.18 28.89 0.77
N GLU A 190 -0.02 30.13 1.23
CA GLU A 190 1.24 30.88 1.10
C GLU A 190 2.38 30.18 1.86
N LEU A 191 2.14 29.81 3.13
CA LEU A 191 3.10 29.11 3.96
C LEU A 191 3.55 27.76 3.32
N LEU A 192 2.60 26.97 2.82
CA LEU A 192 2.90 25.69 2.16
C LEU A 192 3.52 25.88 0.77
N SER A 193 3.48 27.06 0.16
CA SER A 193 4.20 27.38 -1.08
C SER A 193 5.66 27.71 -0.85
N ASP A 194 6.05 27.99 0.39
CA ASP A 194 7.43 28.23 0.78
C ASP A 194 8.14 26.93 1.15
N GLU A 195 9.14 26.57 0.35
CA GLU A 195 9.87 25.31 0.48
C GLU A 195 10.65 25.21 1.81
N GLU A 196 11.10 26.33 2.37
CA GLU A 196 11.81 26.35 3.65
C GLU A 196 10.88 25.93 4.80
N TYR A 197 9.65 26.46 4.86
CA TYR A 197 8.65 26.06 5.85
C TYR A 197 8.23 24.59 5.67
N VAL A 198 8.01 24.14 4.43
CA VAL A 198 7.70 22.74 4.17
C VAL A 198 8.81 21.82 4.67
N ASN A 199 10.05 22.14 4.38
CA ASN A 199 11.22 21.37 4.84
C ASN A 199 11.32 21.36 6.37
N GLN A 200 11.01 22.46 7.05
CA GLN A 200 10.96 22.51 8.52
C GLN A 200 9.88 21.55 9.06
N PHE A 201 8.67 21.57 8.52
CA PHE A 201 7.61 20.67 8.94
C PHE A 201 7.99 19.19 8.72
N LEU A 202 8.61 18.85 7.59
CA LEU A 202 9.08 17.50 7.30
C LEU A 202 10.20 17.07 8.26
N SER A 203 11.12 17.96 8.58
CA SER A 203 12.18 17.73 9.56
C SER A 203 11.60 17.44 10.95
N ASP A 204 10.67 18.27 11.41
CA ASP A 204 10.02 18.09 12.72
C ASP A 204 9.21 16.80 12.77
N ALA A 205 8.49 16.47 11.69
CA ALA A 205 7.70 15.26 11.59
C ALA A 205 8.54 13.97 11.57
N SER A 206 9.79 14.05 11.14
CA SER A 206 10.71 12.90 11.05
C SER A 206 11.70 12.80 12.23
N SER A 207 11.72 13.78 13.12
CA SER A 207 12.73 13.95 14.19
C SER A 207 12.83 12.79 15.20
N PHE A 208 11.76 11.98 15.31
CA PHE A 208 11.73 10.81 16.20
C PHE A 208 12.37 9.54 15.59
N LEU A 209 12.78 9.58 14.32
CA LEU A 209 13.41 8.48 13.60
C LEU A 209 14.92 8.64 13.56
N SER A 210 15.62 7.51 13.55
CA SER A 210 17.02 7.46 13.15
C SER A 210 17.09 7.29 11.62
N ASN A 211 18.03 8.00 10.99
CA ASN A 211 18.23 7.97 9.53
C ASN A 211 16.93 8.23 8.73
N PRO A 212 16.20 9.34 9.03
CA PRO A 212 14.94 9.61 8.35
C PRO A 212 15.15 9.89 6.86
N GLN A 213 14.22 9.41 6.04
CA GLN A 213 14.15 9.66 4.60
C GLN A 213 12.75 10.12 4.25
N ILE A 214 12.63 11.30 3.66
CA ILE A 214 11.38 11.76 3.06
C ILE A 214 11.31 11.14 1.66
N LEU A 215 10.33 10.27 1.45
CA LEU A 215 10.16 9.55 0.17
C LEU A 215 9.44 10.41 -0.86
N ASN A 216 8.43 11.14 -0.41
CA ASN A 216 7.69 12.10 -1.21
C ASN A 216 6.95 13.08 -0.31
N HIS A 217 6.56 14.22 -0.85
CA HIS A 217 5.60 15.15 -0.26
C HIS A 217 4.88 15.91 -1.35
N ARG A 218 3.69 16.40 -1.04
CA ARG A 218 2.90 17.27 -1.91
C ARG A 218 1.87 18.06 -1.13
N ILE A 219 1.46 19.20 -1.68
CA ILE A 219 0.36 20.01 -1.15
C ILE A 219 -0.94 19.45 -1.73
N VAL A 220 -1.89 19.18 -0.85
CA VAL A 220 -3.22 18.66 -1.19
C VAL A 220 -4.31 19.45 -0.46
N SER A 221 -5.56 19.11 -0.72
CA SER A 221 -6.69 19.58 0.11
C SER A 221 -7.42 18.38 0.69
N VAL A 222 -7.63 18.39 2.01
CA VAL A 222 -8.51 17.44 2.69
C VAL A 222 -9.77 18.18 3.06
N ASP A 223 -10.88 17.84 2.43
CA ASP A 223 -12.19 18.52 2.58
C ASP A 223 -12.07 20.06 2.60
N LYS A 224 -11.46 20.64 1.55
CA LYS A 224 -11.21 22.09 1.36
C LYS A 224 -10.13 22.73 2.24
N TYR A 225 -9.56 22.02 3.22
CA TYR A 225 -8.44 22.52 4.01
C TYR A 225 -7.10 22.26 3.34
N PRO A 226 -6.23 23.28 3.19
CA PRO A 226 -4.88 23.08 2.70
C PRO A 226 -4.12 22.12 3.62
N SER A 227 -3.40 21.18 3.04
CA SER A 227 -2.76 20.10 3.78
C SER A 227 -1.44 19.70 3.13
N LEU A 228 -0.47 19.31 3.94
CA LEU A 228 0.76 18.71 3.48
C LEU A 228 0.65 17.18 3.60
N GLU A 229 0.61 16.49 2.46
CA GLU A 229 0.75 15.04 2.42
C GLU A 229 2.23 14.68 2.27
N PHE A 230 2.70 13.74 3.06
CA PHE A 230 4.07 13.24 2.94
C PHE A 230 4.20 11.78 3.36
N THR A 231 5.20 11.11 2.79
CA THR A 231 5.61 9.76 3.16
C THR A 231 7.05 9.78 3.58
N LEU A 232 7.34 9.18 4.72
CA LEU A 232 8.69 9.06 5.24
C LEU A 232 8.98 7.63 5.70
N LYS A 233 10.26 7.29 5.78
CA LYS A 233 10.73 6.08 6.43
C LYS A 233 11.99 6.36 7.25
N GLY A 234 12.28 5.47 8.19
CA GLY A 234 13.49 5.54 9.01
C GLY A 234 13.54 4.40 10.01
N GLU A 235 14.60 4.37 10.77
CA GLU A 235 14.80 3.35 11.78
C GLU A 235 14.20 3.78 13.12
N MET A 236 13.58 2.83 13.80
CA MET A 236 13.12 2.96 15.17
C MET A 236 13.64 1.79 15.97
N GLU A 237 14.14 2.06 17.17
CA GLU A 237 14.50 1.02 18.12
C GLU A 237 13.45 0.95 19.25
N ARG A 238 12.93 -0.23 19.49
CA ARG A 238 12.00 -0.50 20.58
C ARG A 238 12.38 -1.79 21.28
N VAL A 239 12.62 -1.71 22.60
CA VAL A 239 13.00 -2.86 23.43
C VAL A 239 14.22 -3.62 22.85
N GLY A 240 15.23 -2.87 22.35
CA GLY A 240 16.44 -3.46 21.76
C GLY A 240 16.27 -4.03 20.33
N ILE A 241 15.07 -3.95 19.76
CA ILE A 241 14.80 -4.40 18.40
C ILE A 241 14.78 -3.20 17.47
N LYS A 242 15.70 -3.19 16.50
CA LYS A 242 15.70 -2.20 15.42
C LYS A 242 14.77 -2.64 14.30
N MET A 243 13.93 -1.72 13.85
CA MET A 243 13.00 -1.96 12.77
C MET A 243 12.93 -0.74 11.85
N THR A 244 12.80 -0.96 10.56
CA THR A 244 12.49 0.11 9.60
C THR A 244 10.99 0.29 9.57
N ILE A 245 10.54 1.51 9.85
CA ILE A 245 9.13 1.87 9.76
C ILE A 245 8.91 2.80 8.58
N LYS A 246 7.69 2.76 8.05
CA LYS A 246 7.18 3.66 7.03
C LYS A 246 5.94 4.36 7.56
N GLN A 247 5.83 5.64 7.26
CA GLN A 247 4.66 6.44 7.63
C GLN A 247 4.19 7.25 6.43
N LYS A 248 2.87 7.37 6.31
CA LYS A 248 2.20 8.33 5.42
C LYS A 248 1.33 9.23 6.27
N CYS A 249 1.37 10.53 6.03
CA CYS A 249 0.71 11.51 6.87
C CYS A 249 0.09 12.61 6.03
N TRP A 250 -1.08 13.08 6.45
CA TRP A 250 -1.70 14.33 6.00
C TRP A 250 -1.73 15.27 7.19
N MET A 251 -0.98 16.35 7.11
CA MET A 251 -0.96 17.43 8.08
C MET A 251 -1.92 18.51 7.60
N ILE A 252 -3.06 18.63 8.28
CA ILE A 252 -4.15 19.54 7.94
C ILE A 252 -4.09 20.74 8.88
N PHE A 253 -4.08 21.93 8.32
CA PHE A 253 -4.13 23.16 9.09
C PHE A 253 -5.61 23.60 9.23
N PHE A 254 -6.09 23.50 10.46
CA PHE A 254 -7.49 23.77 10.80
C PHE A 254 -7.55 24.84 11.90
N GLU A 255 -7.79 26.09 11.52
CA GLU A 255 -7.86 27.24 12.45
C GLU A 255 -6.61 27.33 13.35
N ASP A 256 -6.77 27.23 14.66
CA ASP A 256 -5.71 27.19 15.65
C ASP A 256 -5.26 25.74 16.01
N LYS A 257 -5.52 24.79 15.14
CA LYS A 257 -5.18 23.39 15.32
C LYS A 257 -4.39 22.85 14.13
N ILE A 258 -3.55 21.86 14.40
CA ILE A 258 -2.96 20.99 13.38
C ILE A 258 -3.52 19.59 13.59
N ILE A 259 -4.14 19.05 12.55
CA ILE A 259 -4.69 17.70 12.56
C ILE A 259 -3.76 16.82 11.72
N TYR A 260 -3.29 15.71 12.30
CA TYR A 260 -2.55 14.71 11.57
C TYR A 260 -3.43 13.49 11.37
N LEU A 261 -3.63 13.10 10.12
CA LEU A 261 -4.12 11.78 9.74
C LEU A 261 -2.88 10.98 9.43
N GLN A 262 -2.46 10.13 10.35
CA GLN A 262 -1.16 9.46 10.30
C GLN A 262 -1.31 7.96 10.19
N CYS A 263 -0.73 7.38 9.15
CA CYS A 263 -0.61 5.94 8.97
C CYS A 263 0.81 5.51 9.32
N GLY A 264 0.96 4.37 9.96
CA GLY A 264 2.28 3.85 10.33
C GLY A 264 2.30 2.33 10.34
N GLY A 265 3.46 1.77 10.02
CA GLY A 265 3.72 0.34 10.03
C GLY A 265 5.17 0.00 9.73
N LEU A 266 5.47 -1.29 9.58
CA LEU A 266 6.77 -1.73 9.08
C LEU A 266 6.93 -1.36 7.61
N ASP A 267 8.16 -1.02 7.17
CA ASP A 267 8.46 -0.80 5.74
C ASP A 267 8.47 -2.15 5.00
N ASN A 268 7.29 -2.59 4.59
CA ASN A 268 7.09 -3.87 3.92
C ASN A 268 5.94 -3.79 2.89
N ASN A 269 5.70 -4.91 2.19
CA ASN A 269 4.63 -5.02 1.21
C ASN A 269 3.24 -4.78 1.76
N GLU A 270 2.97 -5.17 3.01
CA GLU A 270 1.65 -4.98 3.62
C GLU A 270 1.34 -3.49 3.77
N PHE A 271 2.33 -2.68 4.25
CA PHE A 271 2.16 -1.24 4.31
C PHE A 271 1.92 -0.64 2.90
N THR A 272 2.72 -1.07 1.91
CA THR A 272 2.58 -0.59 0.53
C THR A 272 1.21 -0.94 -0.08
N ALA A 273 0.71 -2.15 0.18
CA ALA A 273 -0.63 -2.55 -0.24
C ALA A 273 -1.73 -1.71 0.43
N LEU A 274 -1.53 -1.33 1.70
CA LEU A 274 -2.49 -0.52 2.46
C LEU A 274 -2.50 0.97 2.08
N GLU A 275 -1.50 1.48 1.37
CA GLU A 275 -1.44 2.90 1.00
C GLU A 275 -2.70 3.39 0.29
N LYS A 276 -3.27 2.56 -0.61
CA LYS A 276 -4.55 2.87 -1.27
C LYS A 276 -5.71 2.98 -0.28
N LEU A 277 -5.74 2.11 0.74
CA LEU A 277 -6.78 2.18 1.78
C LEU A 277 -6.62 3.44 2.62
N TYR A 278 -5.40 3.83 2.96
CA TYR A 278 -5.12 5.07 3.68
C TYR A 278 -5.62 6.29 2.90
N ASP A 279 -5.39 6.33 1.59
CA ASP A 279 -5.94 7.38 0.72
C ASP A 279 -7.47 7.39 0.73
N LEU A 280 -8.12 6.23 0.66
CA LEU A 280 -9.59 6.12 0.72
C LEU A 280 -10.15 6.62 2.05
N ILE A 281 -9.53 6.30 3.19
CA ILE A 281 -9.93 6.77 4.51
C ILE A 281 -9.82 8.30 4.55
N THR A 282 -8.68 8.85 4.15
CA THR A 282 -8.43 10.30 4.16
C THR A 282 -9.38 11.04 3.21
N ASN A 283 -9.66 10.48 2.03
CA ASN A 283 -10.61 11.05 1.07
C ASN A 283 -12.07 11.02 1.57
N SER A 284 -12.37 10.22 2.59
CA SER A 284 -13.69 10.18 3.24
C SER A 284 -13.86 11.24 4.33
N VAL A 285 -12.81 11.99 4.65
CA VAL A 285 -12.84 13.01 5.70
C VAL A 285 -13.81 14.13 5.33
N ILE A 286 -14.62 14.52 6.30
CA ILE A 286 -15.57 15.65 6.21
C ILE A 286 -15.43 16.50 7.48
N PHE A 287 -15.34 17.80 7.29
CA PHE A 287 -15.52 18.82 8.33
C PHE A 287 -16.92 19.41 8.16
N PRO A 288 -17.92 18.99 8.95
CA PRO A 288 -19.32 19.36 8.74
C PRO A 288 -19.58 20.85 8.63
N GLU A 289 -18.87 21.69 9.39
CA GLU A 289 -18.98 23.15 9.37
C GLU A 289 -18.69 23.79 7.99
N GLN A 290 -18.06 23.04 7.07
CA GLN A 290 -17.87 23.50 5.68
C GLN A 290 -19.17 23.52 4.86
N TYR A 291 -20.20 22.84 5.35
CA TYR A 291 -21.46 22.55 4.64
C TYR A 291 -22.68 23.14 5.38
N ASP A 292 -22.50 23.67 6.58
CA ASP A 292 -23.54 24.37 7.31
C ASP A 292 -23.75 25.78 6.66
N TYR A 293 -24.87 25.94 5.94
CA TYR A 293 -25.30 27.18 5.29
C TYR A 293 -26.46 27.80 6.05
#